data_8e05f69fcd5c6e54928c23bc8f42300d
#
_entry.id   8e05f69fcd5c6e54928c23bc8f42300d
#
_cell.length_a   1.000
_cell.length_b   1.000
_cell.length_c   1.000
_cell.angle_alpha   90.00
_cell.angle_beta   90.00
_cell.angle_gamma   90.00
#
_symmetry.space_group_name_H-M   'P 1'
#
loop_
_entity.id
_entity.type
_entity.pdbx_description
1 polymer ?
#
loop_
_entity_poly.entity_id
_entity_poly.type
_entity_poly.pdbx_seq_one_letter_code
_entity_poly.pdbx_strand_id
1 'polypeptide(L)'
;ASVGYLYQGGLTNENDYNRFTGRINVESEISKWFSAGLNVSGYRGTREDGAVGFATLMSEVTRNSPTLPVYNEDGTFNYSGKANPVAELGRTGFYRQMDQQLNAILHATVHILPELSVKGLFSVRNDIRNIDYFKKHYSYGSGSNISDSGLREGYDKYYIWNEYTSQLLVNYNKSFQKHTIGALFRFEQWEQIYKYTEATRKGGGSDELTESLNTLDKSSQTNSDGGTELARRSYFGRIQYDYADRYLFEATLRADASSRF
;
A
#
# COMPACT_ATOMS: atom_id res chain seq x y z
N ALA A 1 -9.70 18.71 -10.60
CA ALA A 1 -9.10 17.46 -11.03
C ALA A 1 -7.59 17.64 -11.12
N SER A 2 -6.82 16.57 -10.86
CA SER A 2 -5.37 16.53 -11.07
C SER A 2 -4.94 15.15 -11.57
N VAL A 3 -3.89 15.14 -12.38
CA VAL A 3 -3.21 13.92 -12.85
C VAL A 3 -1.72 14.11 -12.63
N GLY A 4 -1.02 13.08 -12.20
CA GLY A 4 0.41 13.12 -11.97
C GLY A 4 1.08 11.84 -12.44
N TYR A 5 2.30 11.97 -12.92
CA TYR A 5 3.20 10.87 -13.23
C TYR A 5 4.54 11.09 -12.53
N LEU A 6 5.04 10.04 -11.92
CA LEU A 6 6.37 10.00 -11.30
C LEU A 6 7.15 8.84 -11.89
N TYR A 7 8.39 9.09 -12.28
CA TYR A 7 9.39 8.07 -12.57
C TYR A 7 10.62 8.32 -11.72
N GLN A 8 11.15 7.29 -11.11
CA GLN A 8 12.36 7.32 -10.30
C GLN A 8 13.23 6.14 -10.66
N GLY A 9 14.33 6.39 -11.35
CA GLY A 9 15.37 5.40 -11.60
C GLY A 9 16.23 5.19 -10.34
N GLY A 10 16.60 3.93 -10.08
CA GLY A 10 17.55 3.59 -9.04
C GLY A 10 19.00 3.74 -9.45
N LEU A 11 19.91 3.35 -8.58
CA LEU A 11 21.37 3.35 -8.84
C LEU A 11 21.80 2.18 -9.73
N THR A 12 20.98 1.17 -9.87
CA THR A 12 21.19 0.03 -10.77
C THR A 12 20.12 0.02 -11.86
N ASN A 13 20.42 -0.54 -13.01
CA ASN A 13 19.51 -0.57 -14.17
C ASN A 13 18.24 -1.40 -13.93
N GLU A 14 18.21 -2.21 -12.87
CA GLU A 14 17.09 -3.10 -12.53
C GLU A 14 16.20 -2.54 -11.41
N ASN A 15 16.50 -1.37 -10.93
CA ASN A 15 15.80 -0.79 -9.78
C ASN A 15 15.11 0.50 -10.23
N ASP A 16 13.82 0.42 -10.49
CA ASP A 16 13.04 1.59 -10.82
C ASP A 16 11.65 1.59 -10.17
N TYR A 17 11.05 2.77 -10.16
CA TYR A 17 9.71 2.98 -9.68
C TYR A 17 8.98 3.97 -10.57
N ASN A 18 7.78 3.62 -10.98
CA ASN A 18 6.89 4.53 -11.67
C ASN A 18 5.51 4.59 -10.96
N ARG A 19 4.84 5.74 -11.05
CA ARG A 19 3.54 5.92 -10.45
C ARG A 19 2.67 6.89 -11.24
N PHE A 20 1.45 6.46 -11.56
CA PHE A 20 0.38 7.30 -12.04
C PHE A 20 -0.56 7.64 -10.90
N THR A 21 -0.98 8.89 -10.81
CA THR A 21 -1.90 9.38 -9.76
C THR A 21 -3.00 10.19 -10.42
N GLY A 22 -4.24 9.99 -9.97
CA GLY A 22 -5.39 10.77 -10.39
C GLY A 22 -6.22 11.23 -9.20
N ARG A 23 -6.80 12.44 -9.29
CA ARG A 23 -7.73 12.97 -8.29
C ARG A 23 -8.80 13.83 -8.94
N ILE A 24 -10.04 13.64 -8.50
CA ILE A 24 -11.18 14.45 -8.89
C ILE A 24 -11.94 14.80 -7.61
N ASN A 25 -12.21 16.08 -7.41
CA ASN A 25 -13.06 16.56 -6.33
C ASN A 25 -14.17 17.39 -6.96
N VAL A 26 -15.40 17.09 -6.60
CA VAL A 26 -16.60 17.78 -7.04
C VAL A 26 -17.43 18.14 -5.81
N GLU A 27 -17.74 19.40 -5.68
CA GLU A 27 -18.65 19.94 -4.65
C GLU A 27 -19.76 20.67 -5.36
N SER A 28 -20.99 20.51 -4.88
CA SER A 28 -22.16 21.17 -5.44
C SER A 28 -23.14 21.61 -4.36
N GLU A 29 -23.49 22.87 -4.39
CA GLU A 29 -24.65 23.40 -3.68
C GLU A 29 -25.89 23.23 -4.55
N ILE A 30 -26.64 22.15 -4.33
CA ILE A 30 -27.80 21.79 -5.13
C ILE A 30 -28.98 22.71 -4.79
N SER A 31 -29.06 23.11 -3.53
CA SER A 31 -30.04 24.07 -3.03
C SER A 31 -29.53 24.76 -1.77
N LYS A 32 -30.23 25.79 -1.27
CA LYS A 32 -29.87 26.48 -0.01
C LYS A 32 -29.84 25.57 1.22
N TRP A 33 -30.52 24.43 1.14
CA TRP A 33 -30.62 23.50 2.26
C TRP A 33 -29.88 22.16 2.00
N PHE A 34 -29.33 21.95 0.77
CA PHE A 34 -28.69 20.69 0.42
C PHE A 34 -27.44 20.90 -0.43
N SER A 35 -26.33 20.35 0.04
CA SER A 35 -25.06 20.24 -0.68
C SER A 35 -24.56 18.81 -0.69
N ALA A 36 -23.84 18.43 -1.75
CA ALA A 36 -23.21 17.12 -1.87
C ALA A 36 -21.85 17.25 -2.56
N GLY A 37 -20.95 16.34 -2.21
CA GLY A 37 -19.63 16.31 -2.79
C GLY A 37 -19.13 14.88 -2.98
N LEU A 38 -18.29 14.71 -4.00
CA LEU A 38 -17.63 13.46 -4.35
C LEU A 38 -16.13 13.72 -4.51
N ASN A 39 -15.33 13.02 -3.73
CA ASN A 39 -13.88 13.02 -3.84
C ASN A 39 -13.42 11.64 -4.26
N VAL A 40 -12.78 11.53 -5.42
CA VAL A 40 -12.17 10.29 -5.91
C VAL A 40 -10.70 10.52 -6.12
N SER A 41 -9.87 9.64 -5.59
CA SER A 41 -8.43 9.67 -5.81
C SER A 41 -7.90 8.25 -5.91
N GLY A 42 -6.86 8.07 -6.69
CA GLY A 42 -6.20 6.79 -6.79
C GLY A 42 -4.81 6.90 -7.40
N TYR A 43 -4.06 5.85 -7.23
CA TYR A 43 -2.77 5.69 -7.90
C TYR A 43 -2.54 4.23 -8.29
N ARG A 44 -1.66 4.06 -9.26
CA ARG A 44 -1.01 2.78 -9.58
C ARG A 44 0.48 3.03 -9.66
N GLY A 45 1.24 2.32 -8.80
CA GLY A 45 2.69 2.35 -8.76
C GLY A 45 3.25 0.97 -9.10
N THR A 46 4.34 0.92 -9.83
CA THR A 46 5.09 -0.30 -10.11
C THR A 46 6.54 -0.09 -9.70
N ARG A 47 7.05 -0.98 -8.88
CA ARG A 47 8.46 -1.11 -8.52
C ARG A 47 9.01 -2.35 -9.19
N GLU A 48 10.13 -2.20 -9.86
CA GLU A 48 10.92 -3.30 -10.40
C GLU A 48 12.28 -3.33 -9.69
N ASP A 49 12.80 -4.54 -9.47
CA ASP A 49 14.09 -4.78 -8.82
C ASP A 49 14.64 -6.12 -9.33
N GLY A 50 15.94 -6.35 -9.25
CA GLY A 50 16.50 -7.68 -9.45
C GLY A 50 16.03 -8.66 -8.36
N ALA A 51 16.05 -9.97 -8.67
CA ALA A 51 15.68 -10.99 -7.67
C ALA A 51 16.61 -10.98 -6.45
N VAL A 52 17.89 -10.63 -6.63
CA VAL A 52 18.79 -10.24 -5.55
C VAL A 52 18.64 -8.75 -5.36
N GLY A 53 17.89 -8.37 -4.33
CA GLY A 53 17.52 -6.97 -4.09
C GLY A 53 18.73 -6.06 -3.85
N PHE A 54 18.59 -4.79 -4.20
CA PHE A 54 19.62 -3.75 -4.10
C PHE A 54 20.36 -3.73 -2.74
N ALA A 55 19.66 -3.90 -1.63
CA ALA A 55 20.29 -3.92 -0.30
C ALA A 55 21.30 -5.07 -0.13
N THR A 56 20.99 -6.25 -0.69
CA THR A 56 21.90 -7.40 -0.69
C THR A 56 23.12 -7.11 -1.56
N LEU A 57 22.93 -6.61 -2.78
CA LEU A 57 24.04 -6.24 -3.66
C LEU A 57 24.97 -5.19 -3.00
N MET A 58 24.43 -4.17 -2.34
CA MET A 58 25.24 -3.17 -1.63
C MET A 58 25.99 -3.77 -0.43
N SER A 59 25.37 -4.70 0.29
CA SER A 59 26.03 -5.43 1.37
C SER A 59 27.20 -6.26 0.84
N GLU A 60 27.08 -6.86 -0.31
CA GLU A 60 28.15 -7.62 -0.98
C GLU A 60 29.28 -6.71 -1.45
N VAL A 61 28.97 -5.57 -2.06
CA VAL A 61 29.96 -4.54 -2.43
C VAL A 61 30.82 -4.15 -1.23
N THR A 62 30.19 -3.92 -0.08
CA THR A 62 30.91 -3.49 1.14
C THR A 62 31.72 -4.59 1.79
N ARG A 63 31.36 -5.85 1.58
CA ARG A 63 32.08 -7.03 2.13
C ARG A 63 33.25 -7.48 1.28
N ASN A 64 33.25 -7.13 0.00
CA ASN A 64 34.33 -7.51 -0.92
C ASN A 64 35.53 -6.59 -0.75
N SER A 65 36.75 -7.18 -0.83
CA SER A 65 37.97 -6.39 -0.89
C SER A 65 38.03 -5.62 -2.22
N PRO A 66 38.42 -4.34 -2.22
CA PRO A 66 38.61 -3.58 -3.47
C PRO A 66 39.75 -4.13 -4.36
N THR A 67 40.57 -5.06 -3.83
CA THR A 67 41.63 -5.73 -4.59
C THR A 67 41.15 -6.99 -5.33
N LEU A 68 39.92 -7.46 -5.09
CA LEU A 68 39.37 -8.62 -5.80
C LEU A 68 38.96 -8.21 -7.21
N PRO A 69 39.47 -8.88 -8.24
CA PRO A 69 39.08 -8.62 -9.62
C PRO A 69 37.62 -9.06 -9.86
N VAL A 70 36.86 -8.31 -10.67
CA VAL A 70 35.52 -8.69 -11.11
C VAL A 70 35.55 -9.89 -12.05
N TYR A 71 36.58 -9.98 -12.88
CA TYR A 71 36.74 -11.02 -13.88
C TYR A 71 38.04 -11.82 -13.65
N ASN A 72 38.02 -13.08 -13.97
CA ASN A 72 39.21 -13.93 -14.09
C ASN A 72 39.95 -13.61 -15.38
N GLU A 73 41.16 -14.13 -15.53
CA GLU A 73 42.00 -13.97 -16.76
C GLU A 73 41.32 -14.53 -18.01
N ASP A 74 40.49 -15.55 -17.88
CA ASP A 74 39.70 -16.17 -18.94
C ASP A 74 38.40 -15.41 -19.31
N GLY A 75 38.16 -14.26 -18.66
CA GLY A 75 36.96 -13.43 -18.88
C GLY A 75 35.71 -13.89 -18.15
N THR A 76 35.77 -14.96 -17.40
CA THR A 76 34.66 -15.39 -16.54
C THR A 76 34.56 -14.50 -15.27
N PHE A 77 33.41 -14.45 -14.65
CA PHE A 77 33.28 -13.74 -13.39
C PHE A 77 34.06 -14.42 -12.28
N ASN A 78 34.80 -13.63 -11.50
CA ASN A 78 35.57 -14.14 -10.38
C ASN A 78 34.65 -14.54 -9.22
N TYR A 79 34.97 -15.68 -8.60
CA TYR A 79 34.41 -16.10 -7.33
C TYR A 79 35.55 -16.61 -6.42
N SER A 80 35.81 -15.88 -5.35
CA SER A 80 36.85 -16.19 -4.36
C SER A 80 36.27 -16.49 -2.97
N GLY A 81 35.11 -17.19 -2.93
CA GLY A 81 34.40 -17.52 -1.71
C GLY A 81 33.49 -16.40 -1.20
N LYS A 82 33.32 -15.32 -1.99
CA LYS A 82 32.37 -14.23 -1.72
C LYS A 82 31.61 -13.93 -3.01
N ALA A 83 30.34 -13.51 -2.85
CA ALA A 83 29.50 -13.13 -3.96
C ALA A 83 30.12 -11.97 -4.76
N ASN A 84 29.96 -12.05 -6.09
CA ASN A 84 30.39 -11.00 -7.00
C ASN A 84 29.18 -10.17 -7.43
N PRO A 85 28.98 -8.97 -6.88
CA PRO A 85 27.77 -8.19 -7.12
C PRO A 85 27.59 -7.82 -8.61
N VAL A 86 28.68 -7.71 -9.39
CA VAL A 86 28.62 -7.44 -10.83
C VAL A 86 28.14 -8.69 -11.60
N ALA A 87 28.52 -9.89 -11.15
CA ALA A 87 28.06 -11.14 -11.74
C ALA A 87 26.57 -11.36 -11.47
N GLU A 88 26.06 -10.88 -10.35
CA GLU A 88 24.67 -11.03 -9.95
C GLU A 88 23.73 -10.00 -10.56
N LEU A 89 24.25 -8.81 -10.87
CA LEU A 89 23.46 -7.75 -11.49
C LEU A 89 22.98 -8.17 -12.89
N GLY A 90 21.65 -8.09 -13.13
CA GLY A 90 21.04 -8.39 -14.42
C GLY A 90 20.84 -9.88 -14.74
N ARG A 91 21.20 -10.78 -13.82
CA ARG A 91 21.16 -12.24 -14.07
C ARG A 91 20.26 -13.02 -13.14
N THR A 92 19.88 -12.41 -12.04
CA THR A 92 19.25 -13.13 -10.93
C THR A 92 17.77 -13.38 -11.12
N GLY A 93 17.13 -12.74 -12.10
CA GLY A 93 15.69 -12.72 -12.30
C GLY A 93 15.11 -11.37 -11.88
N PHE A 94 13.85 -11.35 -11.46
CA PHE A 94 13.16 -10.10 -11.13
C PHE A 94 12.33 -10.19 -9.85
N TYR A 95 12.12 -9.03 -9.25
CA TYR A 95 11.09 -8.73 -8.25
C TYR A 95 10.26 -7.56 -8.79
N ARG A 96 8.97 -7.79 -9.00
CA ARG A 96 8.04 -6.75 -9.42
C ARG A 96 6.92 -6.61 -8.39
N GLN A 97 6.73 -5.41 -7.90
CA GLN A 97 5.62 -5.08 -7.01
C GLN A 97 4.75 -4.01 -7.65
N MET A 98 3.46 -4.30 -7.75
CA MET A 98 2.47 -3.35 -8.20
C MET A 98 1.53 -3.02 -7.05
N ASP A 99 1.46 -1.73 -6.70
CA ASP A 99 0.53 -1.18 -5.72
C ASP A 99 -0.53 -0.35 -6.43
N GLN A 100 -1.78 -0.61 -6.12
CA GLN A 100 -2.93 0.17 -6.58
C GLN A 100 -3.76 0.62 -5.39
N GLN A 101 -4.22 1.86 -5.43
CA GLN A 101 -5.15 2.39 -4.44
C GLN A 101 -6.26 3.15 -5.15
N LEU A 102 -7.48 2.90 -4.74
CA LEU A 102 -8.66 3.71 -5.05
C LEU A 102 -9.31 4.15 -3.76
N ASN A 103 -9.56 5.45 -3.63
CA ASN A 103 -10.29 6.04 -2.52
C ASN A 103 -11.42 6.91 -3.08
N ALA A 104 -12.66 6.62 -2.67
CA ALA A 104 -13.84 7.38 -3.04
C ALA A 104 -14.59 7.81 -1.77
N ILE A 105 -14.90 9.08 -1.65
CA ILE A 105 -15.63 9.67 -0.53
C ILE A 105 -16.82 10.43 -1.10
N LEU A 106 -18.01 9.95 -0.76
CA LEU A 106 -19.27 10.64 -1.01
C LEU A 106 -19.72 11.29 0.30
N HIS A 107 -20.11 12.54 0.25
CA HIS A 107 -20.71 13.21 1.40
C HIS A 107 -21.86 14.10 0.96
N ALA A 108 -22.80 14.29 1.86
CA ALA A 108 -23.94 15.17 1.67
C ALA A 108 -24.28 15.88 2.98
N THR A 109 -24.67 17.14 2.88
CA THR A 109 -25.08 17.95 4.02
C THR A 109 -26.47 18.48 3.76
N VAL A 110 -27.35 18.29 4.76
CA VAL A 110 -28.72 18.84 4.78
C VAL A 110 -28.81 19.86 5.90
N HIS A 111 -29.13 21.09 5.57
CA HIS A 111 -29.47 22.13 6.52
C HIS A 111 -30.98 22.08 6.77
N ILE A 112 -31.41 21.42 7.88
CA ILE A 112 -32.81 21.25 8.25
C ILE A 112 -33.38 22.58 8.76
N LEU A 113 -32.57 23.30 9.51
CA LEU A 113 -32.83 24.65 10.03
C LEU A 113 -31.52 25.46 9.87
N PRO A 114 -31.57 26.79 9.97
CA PRO A 114 -30.35 27.61 9.98
C PRO A 114 -29.35 27.17 11.06
N GLU A 115 -29.86 26.68 12.18
CA GLU A 115 -29.07 26.25 13.34
C GLU A 115 -28.75 24.76 13.33
N LEU A 116 -29.42 23.92 12.48
CA LEU A 116 -29.32 22.46 12.50
C LEU A 116 -28.90 21.92 11.15
N SER A 117 -27.75 21.26 11.11
CA SER A 117 -27.27 20.54 9.92
C SER A 117 -27.00 19.07 10.24
N VAL A 118 -27.23 18.24 9.24
CA VAL A 118 -26.91 16.81 9.24
C VAL A 118 -26.02 16.52 8.06
N LYS A 119 -24.85 15.96 8.33
CA LYS A 119 -23.88 15.53 7.29
C LYS A 119 -23.72 14.02 7.32
N GLY A 120 -23.97 13.38 6.21
CA GLY A 120 -23.61 11.98 5.96
C GLY A 120 -22.33 11.88 5.15
N LEU A 121 -21.52 10.88 5.42
CA LEU A 121 -20.32 10.54 4.67
C LEU A 121 -20.24 9.03 4.50
N PHE A 122 -19.92 8.60 3.28
CA PHE A 122 -19.57 7.23 2.97
C PHE A 122 -18.26 7.21 2.19
N SER A 123 -17.30 6.41 2.66
CA SER A 123 -15.98 6.25 2.05
C SER A 123 -15.72 4.78 1.76
N VAL A 124 -15.17 4.54 0.58
CA VAL A 124 -14.62 3.24 0.18
C VAL A 124 -13.16 3.44 -0.17
N ARG A 125 -12.29 2.63 0.42
CA ARG A 125 -10.88 2.53 0.04
C ARG A 125 -10.56 1.09 -0.32
N ASN A 126 -9.96 0.91 -1.48
CA ASN A 126 -9.48 -0.37 -1.97
C ASN A 126 -7.98 -0.24 -2.24
N ASP A 127 -7.18 -1.05 -1.55
CA ASP A 127 -5.75 -1.18 -1.77
C ASP A 127 -5.46 -2.59 -2.27
N ILE A 128 -4.71 -2.70 -3.36
CA ILE A 128 -4.28 -3.96 -3.96
C ILE A 128 -2.77 -3.94 -4.08
N ARG A 129 -2.13 -5.04 -3.68
CA ARG A 129 -0.71 -5.28 -3.92
C ARG A 129 -0.52 -6.61 -4.60
N ASN A 130 0.12 -6.59 -5.76
CA ASN A 130 0.63 -7.78 -6.44
C ASN A 130 2.14 -7.81 -6.33
N ILE A 131 2.70 -8.96 -6.00
CA ILE A 131 4.13 -9.22 -6.05
C ILE A 131 4.34 -10.43 -6.94
N ASP A 132 5.16 -10.24 -7.97
CA ASP A 132 5.62 -11.26 -8.91
C ASP A 132 7.14 -11.34 -8.77
N TYR A 133 7.63 -12.51 -8.40
CA TYR A 133 9.04 -12.76 -8.16
C TYR A 133 9.48 -14.02 -8.88
N PHE A 134 10.61 -13.92 -9.53
CA PHE A 134 11.26 -15.05 -10.15
C PHE A 134 12.77 -14.95 -10.01
N LYS A 135 13.38 -15.94 -9.34
CA LYS A 135 14.82 -16.10 -9.23
C LYS A 135 15.28 -17.16 -10.23
N LYS A 136 16.21 -16.80 -11.10
CA LYS A 136 16.90 -17.71 -12.02
C LYS A 136 17.92 -18.55 -11.29
N HIS A 137 18.22 -19.72 -11.83
CA HIS A 137 19.47 -20.38 -11.52
C HIS A 137 20.60 -19.66 -12.27
N TYR A 138 21.66 -19.35 -11.57
CA TYR A 138 22.87 -18.81 -12.15
C TYR A 138 24.09 -19.35 -11.41
N SER A 139 25.18 -19.52 -12.14
CA SER A 139 26.48 -19.88 -11.60
C SER A 139 27.55 -19.02 -12.24
N TYR A 140 28.64 -18.80 -11.52
CA TYR A 140 29.81 -18.09 -11.99
C TYR A 140 31.04 -18.52 -11.20
N GLY A 141 32.23 -18.22 -11.72
CA GLY A 141 33.52 -18.69 -11.20
C GLY A 141 34.25 -19.59 -12.18
N SER A 142 35.36 -20.14 -11.78
CA SER A 142 36.15 -21.04 -12.62
C SER A 142 36.80 -22.19 -11.81
N GLY A 143 37.04 -23.30 -12.47
CA GLY A 143 37.66 -24.48 -11.86
C GLY A 143 36.82 -25.03 -10.68
N SER A 144 37.46 -25.17 -9.52
CA SER A 144 36.80 -25.61 -8.28
C SER A 144 36.12 -24.49 -7.51
N ASN A 145 36.30 -23.24 -7.92
CA ASN A 145 35.75 -22.05 -7.28
C ASN A 145 34.52 -21.56 -8.04
N ILE A 146 33.39 -22.17 -7.77
CA ILE A 146 32.11 -21.84 -8.44
C ILE A 146 31.10 -21.38 -7.37
N SER A 147 30.45 -20.24 -7.63
CA SER A 147 29.23 -19.82 -6.95
C SER A 147 28.04 -20.41 -7.69
N ASP A 148 27.13 -21.01 -6.96
CA ASP A 148 25.88 -21.55 -7.47
C ASP A 148 24.70 -20.94 -6.66
N SER A 149 23.76 -20.32 -7.33
CA SER A 149 22.58 -19.69 -6.70
C SER A 149 21.54 -20.70 -6.20
N GLY A 150 21.77 -22.00 -6.42
CA GLY A 150 20.84 -23.07 -6.09
C GLY A 150 19.63 -23.13 -7.04
N LEU A 151 18.51 -23.62 -6.52
CA LEU A 151 17.32 -23.84 -7.33
C LEU A 151 16.69 -22.52 -7.78
N ARG A 152 16.05 -22.56 -8.94
CA ARG A 152 15.09 -21.53 -9.34
C ARG A 152 13.97 -21.45 -8.32
N GLU A 153 13.46 -20.27 -8.12
CA GLU A 153 12.34 -20.01 -7.22
C GLU A 153 11.44 -18.94 -7.82
N GLY A 154 10.13 -19.13 -7.72
CA GLY A 154 9.16 -18.12 -8.08
C GLY A 154 8.02 -18.08 -7.07
N TYR A 155 7.45 -16.91 -6.86
CA TYR A 155 6.21 -16.74 -6.12
C TYR A 155 5.37 -15.60 -6.68
N ASP A 156 4.06 -15.81 -6.63
CA ASP A 156 3.05 -14.79 -6.88
C ASP A 156 2.28 -14.55 -5.58
N LYS A 157 2.15 -13.30 -5.19
CA LYS A 157 1.44 -12.89 -3.99
C LYS A 157 0.43 -11.80 -4.34
N TYR A 158 -0.79 -12.00 -3.88
CA TYR A 158 -1.88 -11.06 -4.05
C TYR A 158 -2.44 -10.66 -2.70
N TYR A 159 -2.48 -9.37 -2.42
CA TYR A 159 -3.02 -8.80 -1.21
C TYR A 159 -4.10 -7.79 -1.56
N ILE A 160 -5.22 -7.82 -0.84
CA ILE A 160 -6.30 -6.86 -1.00
C ILE A 160 -6.81 -6.38 0.37
N TRP A 161 -6.94 -5.08 0.51
CA TRP A 161 -7.58 -4.43 1.64
C TRP A 161 -8.77 -3.62 1.12
N ASN A 162 -9.95 -3.90 1.66
CA ASN A 162 -11.15 -3.12 1.44
C ASN A 162 -11.53 -2.45 2.75
N GLU A 163 -11.63 -1.13 2.75
CA GLU A 163 -12.08 -0.34 3.90
C GLU A 163 -13.35 0.40 3.56
N TYR A 164 -14.30 0.37 4.48
CA TYR A 164 -15.58 1.07 4.39
C TYR A 164 -15.72 1.95 5.62
N THR A 165 -16.06 3.21 5.40
CA THR A 165 -16.35 4.15 6.50
C THR A 165 -17.69 4.81 6.26
N SER A 166 -18.58 4.71 7.24
CA SER A 166 -19.85 5.43 7.27
C SER A 166 -19.86 6.39 8.44
N GLN A 167 -20.23 7.65 8.22
CA GLN A 167 -20.33 8.65 9.27
C GLN A 167 -21.64 9.40 9.16
N LEU A 168 -22.20 9.72 10.31
CA LEU A 168 -23.31 10.66 10.45
C LEU A 168 -22.89 11.73 11.46
N LEU A 169 -23.02 12.97 11.09
CA LEU A 169 -22.70 14.14 11.91
C LEU A 169 -23.93 15.01 12.01
N VAL A 170 -24.38 15.28 13.23
CA VAL A 170 -25.45 16.22 13.54
C VAL A 170 -24.85 17.39 14.28
N ASN A 171 -25.03 18.58 13.76
CA ASN A 171 -24.49 19.80 14.33
C ASN A 171 -25.62 20.81 14.56
N TYR A 172 -25.71 21.30 15.79
CA TYR A 172 -26.66 22.31 16.20
C TYR A 172 -25.93 23.49 16.84
N ASN A 173 -26.19 24.71 16.36
CA ASN A 173 -25.65 25.94 16.93
C ASN A 173 -26.72 27.02 16.95
N LYS A 174 -26.99 27.55 18.12
CA LYS A 174 -27.98 28.63 18.29
C LYS A 174 -27.51 29.66 19.28
N SER A 175 -27.61 30.93 18.88
CA SER A 175 -27.38 32.07 19.77
C SER A 175 -28.70 32.79 19.97
N PHE A 176 -28.99 33.13 21.22
CA PHE A 176 -30.15 33.94 21.62
C PHE A 176 -29.79 34.80 22.81
N GLN A 177 -30.01 36.11 22.68
CA GLN A 177 -29.61 37.12 23.66
C GLN A 177 -28.10 36.99 24.03
N LYS A 178 -27.83 36.58 25.28
CA LYS A 178 -26.46 36.38 25.80
C LYS A 178 -26.02 34.89 25.84
N HIS A 179 -26.82 33.99 25.26
CA HIS A 179 -26.60 32.58 25.34
C HIS A 179 -26.21 32.04 23.93
N THR A 180 -25.17 31.26 23.87
CA THR A 180 -24.84 30.46 22.70
C THR A 180 -24.74 28.99 23.09
N ILE A 181 -25.48 28.13 22.39
CA ILE A 181 -25.50 26.69 22.60
C ILE A 181 -24.98 26.03 21.33
N GLY A 182 -23.95 25.21 21.49
CA GLY A 182 -23.43 24.29 20.46
C GLY A 182 -23.65 22.85 20.91
N ALA A 183 -24.13 21.99 20.00
CA ALA A 183 -24.20 20.55 20.21
C ALA A 183 -23.74 19.82 18.97
N LEU A 184 -22.94 18.80 19.17
CA LEU A 184 -22.41 17.93 18.11
C LEU A 184 -22.66 16.49 18.51
N PHE A 185 -23.24 15.72 17.60
CA PHE A 185 -23.28 14.26 17.67
C PHE A 185 -22.63 13.67 16.43
N ARG A 186 -21.76 12.68 16.61
CA ARG A 186 -21.14 11.91 15.52
C ARG A 186 -21.29 10.43 15.77
N PHE A 187 -21.75 9.74 14.77
CA PHE A 187 -21.68 8.29 14.64
C PHE A 187 -20.66 7.94 13.55
N GLU A 188 -19.84 6.94 13.80
CA GLU A 188 -18.90 6.39 12.81
C GLU A 188 -18.89 4.87 12.89
N GLN A 189 -18.94 4.23 11.74
CA GLN A 189 -18.64 2.82 11.58
C GLN A 189 -17.54 2.66 10.54
N TRP A 190 -16.51 1.91 10.88
CA TRP A 190 -15.41 1.55 10.01
C TRP A 190 -15.25 0.05 9.98
N GLU A 191 -15.04 -0.49 8.77
CA GLU A 191 -14.82 -1.91 8.51
C GLU A 191 -13.62 -2.07 7.58
N GLN A 192 -12.79 -3.09 7.84
CA GLN A 192 -11.69 -3.49 6.99
C GLN A 192 -11.74 -4.98 6.74
N ILE A 193 -11.68 -5.36 5.47
CA ILE A 193 -11.55 -6.74 5.02
C ILE A 193 -10.19 -6.86 4.34
N TYR A 194 -9.31 -7.64 4.93
CA TYR A 194 -8.02 -8.00 4.36
C TYR A 194 -8.04 -9.45 3.90
N LYS A 195 -7.53 -9.71 2.70
CA LYS A 195 -7.33 -11.06 2.14
C LYS A 195 -6.01 -11.14 1.44
N TYR A 196 -5.40 -12.32 1.45
CA TYR A 196 -4.21 -12.61 0.66
C TYR A 196 -4.28 -14.02 0.07
N THR A 197 -3.56 -14.19 -1.03
CA THR A 197 -3.29 -15.48 -1.66
C THR A 197 -1.84 -15.48 -2.12
N GLU A 198 -1.13 -16.58 -1.88
CA GLU A 198 0.26 -16.77 -2.26
C GLU A 198 0.42 -18.12 -2.95
N ALA A 199 1.23 -18.16 -4.00
CA ALA A 199 1.66 -19.38 -4.66
C ALA A 199 3.18 -19.36 -4.85
N THR A 200 3.84 -20.48 -4.56
CA THR A 200 5.30 -20.61 -4.69
C THR A 200 5.66 -21.93 -5.34
N ARG A 201 6.68 -21.92 -6.17
CA ARG A 201 7.34 -23.12 -6.70
C ARG A 201 8.84 -22.94 -6.72
N LYS A 202 9.59 -24.06 -6.67
CA LYS A 202 11.05 -24.11 -6.72
C LYS A 202 11.53 -25.24 -7.63
N GLY A 203 12.74 -25.10 -8.15
CA GLY A 203 13.36 -26.12 -8.99
C GLY A 203 12.75 -26.24 -10.37
N GLY A 204 13.21 -27.21 -11.15
CA GLY A 204 12.76 -27.46 -12.51
C GLY A 204 13.12 -26.36 -13.52
N GLY A 205 12.59 -26.52 -14.75
CA GLY A 205 12.76 -25.56 -15.83
C GLY A 205 14.14 -25.51 -16.45
N SER A 206 14.29 -24.77 -17.54
CA SER A 206 15.57 -24.38 -18.15
C SER A 206 15.67 -22.87 -18.21
N ASP A 207 16.88 -22.30 -18.32
CA ASP A 207 17.10 -20.86 -18.37
C ASP A 207 16.52 -20.18 -19.61
N GLU A 208 16.20 -21.01 -20.63
CA GLU A 208 15.60 -20.58 -21.89
C GLU A 208 14.06 -20.48 -21.82
N LEU A 209 13.44 -20.99 -20.76
CA LEU A 209 11.97 -20.94 -20.59
C LEU A 209 11.51 -19.60 -20.02
N THR A 210 10.25 -19.32 -20.27
CA THR A 210 9.57 -18.15 -19.70
C THR A 210 9.69 -18.15 -18.17
N GLU A 211 9.99 -16.99 -17.60
CA GLU A 211 10.08 -16.74 -16.17
C GLU A 211 8.67 -16.72 -15.56
N SER A 212 8.15 -17.91 -15.25
CA SER A 212 6.79 -18.12 -14.73
C SER A 212 6.75 -19.29 -13.78
N LEU A 213 5.85 -19.26 -12.80
CA LEU A 213 5.61 -20.36 -11.88
C LEU A 213 5.31 -21.69 -12.57
N ASN A 214 4.66 -21.66 -13.75
CA ASN A 214 4.33 -22.87 -14.49
C ASN A 214 5.54 -23.59 -15.09
N THR A 215 6.68 -22.90 -15.19
CA THR A 215 7.93 -23.51 -15.69
C THR A 215 8.74 -24.18 -14.59
N LEU A 216 8.36 -23.99 -13.33
CA LEU A 216 9.01 -24.58 -12.17
C LEU A 216 8.38 -25.94 -11.81
N ASP A 217 9.11 -26.71 -10.99
CA ASP A 217 8.69 -28.06 -10.62
C ASP A 217 7.33 -28.05 -9.89
N LYS A 218 6.37 -28.76 -10.49
CA LYS A 218 5.02 -28.88 -9.94
C LYS A 218 4.99 -29.61 -8.59
N SER A 219 5.95 -30.50 -8.33
CA SER A 219 6.03 -31.25 -7.06
C SER A 219 6.41 -30.35 -5.88
N SER A 220 7.04 -29.19 -6.14
CA SER A 220 7.44 -28.21 -5.14
C SER A 220 6.35 -27.16 -4.85
N GLN A 221 5.18 -27.29 -5.48
CA GLN A 221 4.12 -26.30 -5.35
C GLN A 221 3.63 -26.15 -3.91
N THR A 222 3.61 -24.91 -3.44
CA THR A 222 2.94 -24.53 -2.20
C THR A 222 2.03 -23.34 -2.45
N ASN A 223 0.93 -23.31 -1.74
CA ASN A 223 0.01 -22.18 -1.74
C ASN A 223 -0.48 -21.91 -0.32
N SER A 224 -0.79 -20.68 -0.04
CA SER A 224 -1.47 -20.26 1.19
C SER A 224 -2.42 -19.11 0.88
N ASP A 225 -3.45 -19.02 1.67
CA ASP A 225 -4.40 -17.92 1.67
C ASP A 225 -4.87 -17.62 3.09
N GLY A 226 -5.47 -16.46 3.26
CA GLY A 226 -6.01 -16.05 4.55
C GLY A 226 -6.54 -14.64 4.51
N GLY A 227 -6.98 -14.18 5.68
CA GLY A 227 -7.48 -12.82 5.81
C GLY A 227 -7.94 -12.50 7.21
N THR A 228 -8.32 -11.25 7.40
CA THR A 228 -8.88 -10.73 8.65
C THR A 228 -10.00 -9.76 8.34
N GLU A 229 -11.01 -9.75 9.21
CA GLU A 229 -12.08 -8.77 9.19
C GLU A 229 -12.06 -8.00 10.50
N LEU A 230 -12.09 -6.68 10.40
CA LEU A 230 -12.06 -5.77 11.54
C LEU A 230 -13.20 -4.78 11.40
N ALA A 231 -13.89 -4.51 12.51
CA ALA A 231 -14.91 -3.49 12.57
C ALA A 231 -14.73 -2.63 13.82
N ARG A 232 -14.99 -1.33 13.69
CA ARG A 232 -15.03 -0.37 14.79
C ARG A 232 -16.27 0.48 14.67
N ARG A 233 -16.88 0.78 15.81
CA ARG A 233 -18.03 1.68 15.91
C ARG A 233 -17.79 2.68 17.00
N SER A 234 -18.03 3.95 16.70
CA SER A 234 -17.78 5.05 17.61
C SER A 234 -19.00 5.97 17.68
N TYR A 235 -19.31 6.42 18.88
CA TYR A 235 -20.28 7.46 19.16
C TYR A 235 -19.56 8.60 19.87
N PHE A 236 -19.79 9.81 19.42
CA PHE A 236 -19.18 11.00 20.00
C PHE A 236 -20.26 12.06 20.19
N GLY A 237 -20.30 12.66 21.38
CA GLY A 237 -21.16 13.78 21.69
C GLY A 237 -20.37 14.91 22.32
N ARG A 238 -20.69 16.15 21.95
CA ARG A 238 -20.14 17.37 22.55
C ARG A 238 -21.24 18.38 22.73
N ILE A 239 -21.25 19.01 23.88
CA ILE A 239 -22.11 20.14 24.19
C ILE A 239 -21.22 21.30 24.60
N GLN A 240 -21.50 22.46 24.04
CA GLN A 240 -20.85 23.74 24.36
C GLN A 240 -21.90 24.75 24.74
N TYR A 241 -21.63 25.51 25.77
CA TYR A 241 -22.48 26.60 26.21
C TYR A 241 -21.63 27.82 26.56
N ASP A 242 -22.03 28.94 26.04
CA ASP A 242 -21.44 30.25 26.31
C ASP A 242 -22.50 31.20 26.82
N TYR A 243 -22.17 31.89 27.88
CA TYR A 243 -22.99 32.97 28.43
C TYR A 243 -22.24 34.31 28.42
N ALA A 244 -22.71 35.23 27.57
CA ALA A 244 -22.22 36.58 27.43
C ALA A 244 -20.74 36.71 27.14
N ASP A 245 -20.14 35.72 26.43
CA ASP A 245 -18.70 35.61 26.13
C ASP A 245 -17.80 35.64 27.39
N ARG A 246 -18.38 35.27 28.56
CA ARG A 246 -17.66 35.27 29.84
C ARG A 246 -17.61 33.92 30.51
N TYR A 247 -18.65 33.12 30.38
CA TYR A 247 -18.73 31.81 31.03
C TYR A 247 -18.89 30.74 29.95
N LEU A 248 -17.85 29.94 29.78
CA LEU A 248 -17.78 28.90 28.79
C LEU A 248 -17.83 27.54 29.48
N PHE A 249 -18.69 26.66 29.00
CA PHE A 249 -18.79 25.29 29.46
C PHE A 249 -18.71 24.35 28.24
N GLU A 250 -17.92 23.31 28.34
CA GLU A 250 -17.85 22.24 27.34
C GLU A 250 -17.86 20.87 28.02
N ALA A 251 -18.64 19.95 27.48
CA ALA A 251 -18.66 18.57 27.89
C ALA A 251 -18.55 17.68 26.63
N THR A 252 -17.72 16.65 26.70
CA THR A 252 -17.49 15.70 25.62
C THR A 252 -17.60 14.28 26.15
N LEU A 253 -18.29 13.42 25.41
CA LEU A 253 -18.40 11.99 25.68
C LEU A 253 -18.09 11.21 24.41
N ARG A 254 -17.33 10.11 24.56
CA ARG A 254 -17.05 9.17 23.47
C ARG A 254 -17.20 7.74 23.97
N ALA A 255 -17.80 6.91 23.12
CA ALA A 255 -17.90 5.48 23.31
C ALA A 255 -17.43 4.77 22.06
N ASP A 256 -16.52 3.82 22.21
CA ASP A 256 -15.91 3.06 21.12
C ASP A 256 -16.12 1.56 21.35
N ALA A 257 -16.45 0.82 20.28
CA ALA A 257 -16.52 -0.61 20.23
C ALA A 257 -15.62 -1.14 19.11
N SER A 258 -14.98 -2.28 19.34
CA SER A 258 -14.10 -2.93 18.37
C SER A 258 -14.38 -4.43 18.32
N SER A 259 -14.30 -5.03 17.14
CA SER A 259 -14.44 -6.49 16.94
C SER A 259 -13.23 -7.29 17.45
N ARG A 260 -12.19 -6.62 17.94
CA ARG A 260 -10.99 -7.28 18.52
C ARG A 260 -11.14 -7.62 20.00
N PHE A 261 -12.22 -7.16 20.63
CA PHE A 261 -12.50 -7.33 22.06
C PHE A 261 -13.90 -7.88 22.26
#